data_00af4d471dc784f5c61a4b0b60decee4
#
_entry.id   00af4d471dc784f5c61a4b0b60decee4
#
_cell.length_a   1.000
_cell.length_b   1.000
_cell.length_c   1.000
_cell.angle_alpha   90.00
_cell.angle_beta   90.00
_cell.angle_gamma   90.00
#
_symmetry.space_group_name_H-M   'P 1'
#
loop_
_entity.id
_entity.type
_entity.pdbx_description
1 polymer ?
#
loop_
_entity_poly.entity_id
_entity_poly.type
_entity_poly.pdbx_seq_one_letter_code
_entity_poly.pdbx_strand_id
1 'polypeptide(L)'
;MSIIDRAKTHFESRGVQSIEVPEWKDEDGKASVIYWNPINLFEKNKLFKKSENLSDVSILADILVMKALDKDGKKIFKLDYKMDLMTKVDSDVLSRIATAMIQVASPDEVKKN
;
A
#
# COMPACT_ATOMS: atom_id res chain seq x y z
N MET A 1 29.72 -5.41 10.55
CA MET A 1 28.62 -4.76 9.83
C MET A 1 28.02 -3.68 10.68
N SER A 2 27.80 -2.52 10.09
CA SER A 2 27.30 -1.38 10.83
C SER A 2 25.79 -1.47 11.02
N ILE A 3 25.27 -0.63 11.88
CA ILE A 3 23.82 -0.60 12.09
C ILE A 3 23.07 -0.17 10.84
N ILE A 4 23.64 0.78 10.07
CA ILE A 4 22.96 1.19 8.84
C ILE A 4 22.89 0.03 7.85
N ASP A 5 23.94 -0.80 7.80
CA ASP A 5 23.90 -1.96 6.90
C ASP A 5 22.84 -2.97 7.36
N ARG A 6 22.71 -3.14 8.65
CA ARG A 6 21.67 -4.04 9.17
C ARG A 6 20.28 -3.51 8.87
N ALA A 7 20.10 -2.20 8.97
CA ALA A 7 18.81 -1.60 8.68
C ALA A 7 18.43 -1.80 7.21
N LYS A 8 19.39 -1.64 6.30
CA LYS A 8 19.14 -1.87 4.89
C LYS A 8 18.79 -3.31 4.60
N THR A 9 19.53 -4.22 5.21
CA THR A 9 19.28 -5.64 5.02
C THR A 9 17.89 -6.03 5.54
N HIS A 10 17.53 -5.49 6.69
CA HIS A 10 16.22 -5.75 7.25
C HIS A 10 15.11 -5.27 6.30
N PHE A 11 15.26 -4.05 5.77
CA PHE A 11 14.26 -3.51 4.86
C PHE A 11 14.13 -4.40 3.62
N GLU A 12 15.25 -4.80 3.06
CA GLU A 12 15.24 -5.64 1.87
C GLU A 12 14.64 -7.00 2.14
N SER A 13 14.81 -7.51 3.35
CA SER A 13 14.31 -8.83 3.68
C SER A 13 12.80 -8.86 3.83
N ARG A 14 12.16 -7.70 3.97
CA ARG A 14 10.70 -7.68 4.10
C ARG A 14 10.01 -8.20 2.87
N GLY A 15 10.62 -7.99 1.71
CA GLY A 15 10.08 -8.52 0.47
C GLY A 15 8.73 -7.93 0.10
N VAL A 16 8.13 -8.51 -0.92
CA VAL A 16 6.85 -8.03 -1.43
C VAL A 16 5.71 -8.52 -0.53
N GLN A 17 4.81 -7.62 -0.20
CA GLN A 17 3.62 -7.94 0.57
C GLN A 17 2.44 -8.07 -0.38
N SER A 18 1.35 -8.67 0.07
CA SER A 18 0.16 -8.80 -0.77
C SER A 18 -1.11 -8.86 0.05
N ILE A 19 -2.23 -8.57 -0.61
CA ILE A 19 -3.54 -8.67 -0.01
C ILE A 19 -4.52 -9.16 -1.08
N GLU A 20 -5.41 -10.06 -0.69
CA GLU A 20 -6.46 -10.51 -1.59
C GLU A 20 -7.66 -9.60 -1.46
N VAL A 21 -8.30 -9.30 -2.59
CA VAL A 21 -9.47 -8.45 -2.63
C VAL A 21 -10.61 -9.25 -3.26
N PRO A 22 -11.34 -10.01 -2.47
CA PRO A 22 -12.39 -10.87 -3.03
C PRO A 22 -13.51 -10.09 -3.72
N GLU A 23 -13.70 -8.84 -3.34
CA GLU A 23 -14.71 -8.01 -3.97
C GLU A 23 -14.37 -7.64 -5.40
N TRP A 24 -13.10 -7.71 -5.76
CA TRP A 24 -12.63 -7.36 -7.10
C TRP A 24 -12.18 -8.64 -7.80
N LYS A 25 -13.14 -9.34 -8.35
CA LYS A 25 -12.84 -10.61 -8.99
C LYS A 25 -12.19 -10.39 -10.34
N ASP A 26 -11.27 -11.29 -10.67
CA ASP A 26 -10.65 -11.22 -11.99
C ASP A 26 -11.53 -11.96 -13.00
N GLU A 27 -11.01 -12.13 -14.19
CA GLU A 27 -11.78 -12.74 -15.28
C GLU A 27 -12.15 -14.18 -15.00
N ASP A 28 -11.40 -14.84 -14.15
CA ASP A 28 -11.67 -16.23 -13.80
C ASP A 28 -12.55 -16.36 -12.57
N GLY A 29 -13.02 -15.25 -12.05
CA GLY A 29 -13.85 -15.26 -10.85
C GLY A 29 -13.06 -15.38 -9.57
N LYS A 30 -11.74 -15.24 -9.62
CA LYS A 30 -10.91 -15.33 -8.43
C LYS A 30 -10.64 -13.95 -7.87
N ALA A 31 -10.35 -13.89 -6.57
CA ALA A 31 -10.03 -12.62 -5.94
C ALA A 31 -8.80 -12.00 -6.59
N SER A 32 -8.87 -10.71 -6.85
CA SER A 32 -7.69 -10.00 -7.31
C SER A 32 -6.70 -9.90 -6.17
N VAL A 33 -5.41 -9.94 -6.48
CA VAL A 33 -4.37 -9.81 -5.47
C VAL A 33 -3.55 -8.57 -5.79
N ILE A 34 -3.36 -7.73 -4.79
CA ILE A 34 -2.58 -6.52 -4.94
C ILE A 34 -1.28 -6.72 -4.16
N TYR A 35 -0.17 -6.39 -4.80
CA TYR A 35 1.14 -6.53 -4.20
C TYR A 35 1.75 -5.16 -3.98
N TRP A 36 2.68 -5.06 -3.06
CA TRP A 36 3.42 -3.80 -2.86
C TRP A 36 4.73 -4.10 -2.13
N ASN A 37 5.71 -3.22 -2.36
CA ASN A 37 6.95 -3.26 -1.61
C ASN A 37 6.79 -2.40 -0.37
N PRO A 38 7.53 -2.70 0.70
CA PRO A 38 7.43 -1.91 1.92
C PRO A 38 7.67 -0.42 1.65
N ILE A 39 7.03 0.42 2.44
CA ILE A 39 7.14 1.86 2.28
C ILE A 39 8.34 2.34 3.08
N ASN A 40 9.20 3.13 2.46
CA ASN A 40 10.30 3.74 3.18
C ASN A 40 9.90 5.15 3.64
N LEU A 41 10.76 5.78 4.43
CA LEU A 41 10.44 7.07 5.01
C LEU A 41 10.25 8.16 3.95
N PHE A 42 11.04 8.11 2.90
CA PHE A 42 10.93 9.08 1.83
C PHE A 42 9.56 9.02 1.16
N GLU A 43 9.11 7.81 0.89
CA GLU A 43 7.80 7.61 0.28
C GLU A 43 6.68 8.04 1.22
N LYS A 44 6.81 7.71 2.50
CA LYS A 44 5.81 8.10 3.48
C LYS A 44 5.73 9.62 3.57
N ASN A 45 6.86 10.29 3.53
CA ASN A 45 6.88 11.73 3.56
C ASN A 45 6.19 12.33 2.33
N LYS A 46 6.39 11.73 1.16
CA LYS A 46 5.72 12.22 -0.03
C LYS A 46 4.22 12.10 0.08
N LEU A 47 3.73 11.02 0.66
CA LEU A 47 2.30 10.83 0.84
C LEU A 47 1.72 11.90 1.77
N PHE A 48 2.38 12.13 2.89
CA PHE A 48 1.86 13.08 3.86
C PHE A 48 1.99 14.52 3.41
N LYS A 49 2.94 14.80 2.54
CA LYS A 49 3.05 16.15 2.03
C LYS A 49 1.93 16.49 1.07
N LYS A 50 1.44 15.51 0.34
CA LYS A 50 0.33 15.76 -0.56
C LYS A 50 -0.96 16.05 0.19
N SER A 51 -1.07 15.54 1.39
CA SER A 51 -2.24 15.74 2.21
C SER A 51 -1.96 16.90 3.15
N GLU A 52 -2.74 17.93 3.08
CA GLU A 52 -2.50 19.11 3.90
C GLU A 52 -2.82 18.87 5.35
N ASN A 53 -3.59 17.86 5.64
CA ASN A 53 -3.78 17.49 7.02
C ASN A 53 -3.99 15.98 7.08
N LEU A 54 -3.78 15.45 8.27
CA LEU A 54 -3.78 14.01 8.45
C LEU A 54 -5.15 13.38 8.32
N SER A 55 -6.18 14.19 8.31
CA SER A 55 -7.52 13.65 8.13
C SER A 55 -7.97 13.63 6.68
N ASP A 56 -7.11 14.04 5.77
CA ASP A 56 -7.46 14.04 4.35
C ASP A 56 -7.45 12.60 3.86
N VAL A 57 -8.64 12.06 3.62
CA VAL A 57 -8.76 10.66 3.23
C VAL A 57 -8.26 10.38 1.83
N SER A 58 -7.99 11.42 1.05
CA SER A 58 -7.47 11.19 -0.30
C SER A 58 -6.10 10.53 -0.27
N ILE A 59 -5.42 10.56 0.86
CA ILE A 59 -4.13 9.89 1.00
C ILE A 59 -4.28 8.39 0.78
N LEU A 60 -5.46 7.85 1.07
CA LEU A 60 -5.70 6.43 0.86
C LEU A 60 -5.64 6.07 -0.62
N ALA A 61 -6.18 6.93 -1.47
CA ALA A 61 -6.07 6.70 -2.91
C ALA A 61 -4.64 6.92 -3.38
N ASP A 62 -3.97 7.92 -2.79
CA ASP A 62 -2.58 8.20 -3.18
C ASP A 62 -1.65 7.02 -2.93
N ILE A 63 -1.84 6.30 -1.84
CA ILE A 63 -0.95 5.19 -1.56
C ILE A 63 -1.17 4.04 -2.55
N LEU A 64 -2.41 3.82 -2.98
CA LEU A 64 -2.65 2.81 -3.99
C LEU A 64 -1.99 3.21 -5.31
N VAL A 65 -2.11 4.46 -5.71
CA VAL A 65 -1.48 4.92 -6.95
C VAL A 65 0.03 4.78 -6.85
N MET A 66 0.59 5.08 -5.70
CA MET A 66 2.04 5.05 -5.54
C MET A 66 2.60 3.64 -5.46
N LYS A 67 1.92 2.74 -4.76
CA LYS A 67 2.54 1.47 -4.38
C LYS A 67 1.90 0.21 -4.94
N ALA A 68 0.64 0.23 -5.34
CA ALA A 68 -0.03 -1.01 -5.73
C ALA A 68 0.57 -1.60 -7.01
N LEU A 69 0.90 -2.87 -6.97
CA LEU A 69 1.54 -3.57 -8.08
C LEU A 69 0.79 -4.86 -8.38
N ASP A 70 0.92 -5.33 -9.62
CA ASP A 70 0.41 -6.64 -9.97
C ASP A 70 1.48 -7.68 -9.68
N LYS A 71 1.20 -8.93 -10.01
CA LYS A 71 2.13 -10.02 -9.69
C LYS A 71 3.45 -9.90 -10.44
N ASP A 72 3.48 -9.15 -11.51
CA ASP A 72 4.70 -8.95 -12.28
C ASP A 72 5.46 -7.71 -11.84
N GLY A 73 5.00 -7.05 -10.81
CA GLY A 73 5.67 -5.86 -10.30
C GLY A 73 5.34 -4.59 -11.04
N LYS A 74 4.30 -4.60 -11.86
CA LYS A 74 3.91 -3.40 -12.60
C LYS A 74 2.83 -2.64 -11.86
N LYS A 75 2.83 -1.33 -11.99
CA LYS A 75 1.83 -0.51 -11.32
C LYS A 75 0.45 -0.80 -11.86
N ILE A 76 -0.50 -0.97 -10.96
CA ILE A 76 -1.88 -1.24 -11.31
C ILE A 76 -2.64 0.06 -11.53
N PHE A 77 -2.41 1.06 -10.70
CA PHE A 77 -3.17 2.30 -10.76
C PHE A 77 -2.30 3.44 -11.22
N LYS A 78 -2.75 4.14 -12.25
CA LYS A 78 -2.05 5.33 -12.73
C LYS A 78 -2.59 6.53 -12.00
N LEU A 79 -1.86 7.62 -12.04
CA LEU A 79 -2.30 8.85 -11.39
C LEU A 79 -3.68 9.26 -11.89
N ASP A 80 -3.97 9.02 -13.16
CA ASP A 80 -5.27 9.37 -13.72
C ASP A 80 -6.41 8.63 -13.06
N TYR A 81 -6.13 7.50 -12.42
CA TYR A 81 -7.18 6.69 -11.81
C TYR A 81 -7.55 7.19 -10.40
N LYS A 82 -6.82 8.18 -9.89
CA LYS A 82 -7.08 8.63 -8.51
C LYS A 82 -8.53 9.06 -8.31
N MET A 83 -9.06 9.82 -9.25
CA MET A 83 -10.43 10.30 -9.11
C MET A 83 -11.43 9.14 -9.14
N ASP A 84 -11.18 8.14 -9.97
CA ASP A 84 -12.05 6.97 -9.99
C ASP A 84 -11.97 6.21 -8.67
N LEU A 85 -10.77 6.11 -8.10
CA LEU A 85 -10.61 5.44 -6.81
C LEU A 85 -11.39 6.18 -5.73
N MET A 86 -11.48 7.49 -5.82
CA MET A 86 -12.16 8.28 -4.81
C MET A 86 -13.67 8.33 -5.00
N THR A 87 -14.16 8.12 -6.23
CA THR A 87 -15.58 8.35 -6.50
C THR A 87 -16.34 7.12 -6.99
N LYS A 88 -15.64 6.10 -7.46
CA LYS A 88 -16.30 4.95 -8.06
C LYS A 88 -15.93 3.61 -7.45
N VAL A 89 -15.22 3.63 -6.34
CA VAL A 89 -14.77 2.42 -5.66
C VAL A 89 -15.30 2.43 -4.24
N ASP A 90 -15.71 1.26 -3.75
CA ASP A 90 -16.22 1.14 -2.40
C ASP A 90 -15.18 1.63 -1.40
N SER A 91 -15.56 2.56 -0.56
CA SER A 91 -14.62 3.17 0.37
C SER A 91 -14.10 2.19 1.40
N ASP A 92 -14.92 1.23 1.82
CA ASP A 92 -14.47 0.27 2.83
C ASP A 92 -13.41 -0.67 2.25
N VAL A 93 -13.57 -1.08 1.00
CA VAL A 93 -12.58 -1.92 0.36
C VAL A 93 -11.29 -1.14 0.16
N LEU A 94 -11.39 0.09 -0.32
CA LEU A 94 -10.22 0.92 -0.55
C LEU A 94 -9.47 1.17 0.75
N SER A 95 -10.20 1.48 1.83
CA SER A 95 -9.59 1.72 3.13
C SER A 95 -8.89 0.49 3.67
N ARG A 96 -9.49 -0.69 3.47
CA ARG A 96 -8.89 -1.93 3.94
C ARG A 96 -7.55 -2.18 3.25
N ILE A 97 -7.50 -1.97 1.94
CA ILE A 97 -6.28 -2.18 1.18
C ILE A 97 -5.22 -1.17 1.60
N ALA A 98 -5.59 0.10 1.64
CA ALA A 98 -4.63 1.16 1.98
C ALA A 98 -4.09 0.98 3.40
N THR A 99 -4.96 0.60 4.32
CA THR A 99 -4.55 0.39 5.70
C THR A 99 -3.56 -0.77 5.79
N ALA A 100 -3.81 -1.85 5.06
CA ALA A 100 -2.87 -2.97 5.05
C ALA A 100 -1.50 -2.52 4.54
N MET A 101 -1.48 -1.68 3.52
CA MET A 101 -0.21 -1.21 2.98
C MET A 101 0.56 -0.33 3.97
N ILE A 102 -0.15 0.49 4.72
CA ILE A 102 0.48 1.38 5.66
C ILE A 102 0.87 0.67 6.94
N GLN A 103 -0.01 -0.15 7.46
CA GLN A 103 0.18 -0.73 8.77
C GLN A 103 1.08 -1.94 8.84
N VAL A 104 1.29 -2.58 7.70
CA VAL A 104 2.05 -3.80 7.74
C VAL A 104 3.43 -3.58 8.30
N ALA A 105 3.86 -2.37 8.36
CA ALA A 105 5.17 -2.09 8.85
C ALA A 105 5.28 -2.26 10.34
N SER A 106 4.20 -2.08 11.06
CA SER A 106 4.32 -2.06 12.50
C SER A 106 3.53 -3.10 13.23
N PRO A 107 2.96 -4.04 12.61
CA PRO A 107 2.10 -4.92 13.36
C PRO A 107 2.79 -5.80 14.31
N ASP A 108 3.96 -6.16 14.01
CA ASP A 108 4.56 -7.11 14.81
C ASP A 108 4.72 -6.72 16.16
N GLU A 109 5.16 -5.58 16.25
CA GLU A 109 5.45 -5.11 17.51
C GLU A 109 4.26 -5.10 18.30
N VAL A 110 3.26 -4.96 17.65
CA VAL A 110 2.10 -4.91 18.35
C VAL A 110 1.90 -6.06 19.18
N LYS A 111 2.20 -7.05 18.71
CA LYS A 111 1.98 -8.11 19.49
C LYS A 111 2.90 -8.37 20.42
N LYS A 112 3.32 -8.12 20.56
CA LYS A 112 3.90 -8.28 21.45
C LYS A 112 3.71 -8.20 22.46
N ASN A 113 3.34 -8.13 22.48
CA ASN A 113 3.15 -8.11 23.22
C ASN A 113 3.06 -8.54 23.64
#